data_d2a5a292a8b62fe8c2bf450f24b3dec3
#
_entry.id   d2a5a292a8b62fe8c2bf450f24b3dec3
#
_cell.length_a   1.000
_cell.length_b   1.000
_cell.length_c   1.000
_cell.angle_alpha   90.00
_cell.angle_beta   90.00
_cell.angle_gamma   90.00
#
_symmetry.space_group_name_H-M   'P 1'
#
loop_
_entity.id
_entity.type
_entity.pdbx_description
1 polymer ?
#
loop_
_entity_poly.entity_id
_entity_poly.type
_entity_poly.pdbx_seq_one_letter_code
_entity_poly.pdbx_strand_id
1 'polypeptide(L)'
;MADVVNIEAYFEKFHDLFSPKIVGELNGQNVKLVRCEGDKIPWHTHDGEDEMFFVLEGTLDIHERDRSVTLNGGEFFIVGRGVEHRIVPRGHVKLMLFEPAGISHTGNVKTEITKDRFDRLVP
;
A
#
# COMPACT_ATOMS: atom_id res chain seq x y z
N MET A 1 -12.11 -21.23 -6.33
CA MET A 1 -11.31 -21.10 -7.55
C MET A 1 -10.85 -19.65 -7.71
N ALA A 2 -9.58 -19.47 -8.02
CA ALA A 2 -9.04 -18.13 -8.22
C ALA A 2 -9.26 -17.67 -9.66
N ASP A 3 -9.57 -16.41 -9.84
CA ASP A 3 -9.69 -15.78 -11.14
C ASP A 3 -8.44 -15.01 -11.50
N VAL A 4 -8.27 -14.72 -12.77
CA VAL A 4 -7.21 -13.82 -13.21
C VAL A 4 -7.55 -12.41 -12.75
N VAL A 5 -6.58 -11.75 -12.11
CA VAL A 5 -6.73 -10.36 -11.69
C VAL A 5 -6.10 -9.46 -12.74
N ASN A 6 -6.93 -8.71 -13.45
CA ASN A 6 -6.46 -7.64 -14.31
C ASN A 6 -6.36 -6.39 -13.45
N ILE A 7 -5.13 -6.00 -13.12
CA ILE A 7 -4.87 -4.92 -12.16
C ILE A 7 -5.50 -3.60 -12.63
N GLU A 8 -5.33 -3.26 -13.90
CA GLU A 8 -5.87 -2.01 -14.43
C GLU A 8 -7.41 -1.99 -14.38
N ALA A 9 -8.06 -3.10 -14.75
CA ALA A 9 -9.51 -3.21 -14.68
C ALA A 9 -10.02 -3.12 -13.23
N TYR A 10 -9.26 -3.67 -12.28
CA TYR A 10 -9.64 -3.58 -10.87
C TYR A 10 -9.54 -2.16 -10.33
N PHE A 11 -8.54 -1.38 -10.76
CA PHE A 11 -8.45 0.05 -10.39
C PHE A 11 -9.65 0.85 -10.89
N GLU A 12 -10.25 0.47 -12.02
CA GLU A 12 -11.45 1.15 -12.52
C GLU A 12 -12.68 0.96 -11.62
N LYS A 13 -12.64 -0.01 -10.71
CA LYS A 13 -13.76 -0.33 -9.82
C LYS A 13 -13.84 0.58 -8.59
N PHE A 14 -12.79 1.36 -8.31
CA PHE A 14 -12.78 2.23 -7.14
C PHE A 14 -11.98 3.49 -7.40
N HIS A 15 -12.33 4.57 -6.68
CA HIS A 15 -11.69 5.88 -6.86
C HIS A 15 -11.32 6.54 -5.52
N ASP A 16 -11.74 5.95 -4.39
CA ASP A 16 -11.40 6.46 -3.07
C ASP A 16 -9.89 6.35 -2.82
N LEU A 17 -9.36 7.30 -2.07
CA LEU A 17 -7.94 7.42 -1.76
C LEU A 17 -7.61 6.77 -0.42
N PHE A 18 -6.39 6.24 -0.30
CA PHE A 18 -5.89 5.63 0.93
C PHE A 18 -6.81 4.56 1.52
N SER A 19 -7.49 3.83 0.64
CA SER A 19 -8.43 2.79 1.00
C SER A 19 -8.05 1.50 0.27
N PRO A 20 -7.05 0.74 0.78
CA PRO A 20 -6.58 -0.46 0.11
C PRO A 20 -7.68 -1.49 -0.11
N LYS A 21 -7.67 -2.11 -1.28
CA LYS A 21 -8.62 -3.17 -1.67
C LYS A 21 -7.89 -4.49 -1.81
N ILE A 22 -8.36 -5.52 -1.14
CA ILE A 22 -7.79 -6.86 -1.27
C ILE A 22 -8.23 -7.44 -2.61
N VAL A 23 -7.26 -7.84 -3.43
CA VAL A 23 -7.53 -8.45 -4.75
C VAL A 23 -7.01 -9.87 -4.86
N GLY A 24 -6.25 -10.33 -3.90
CA GLY A 24 -5.71 -11.69 -3.88
C GLY A 24 -5.09 -12.02 -2.54
N GLU A 25 -4.86 -13.31 -2.33
CA GLU A 25 -4.25 -13.82 -1.12
C GLU A 25 -3.40 -15.04 -1.47
N LEU A 26 -2.20 -15.10 -0.91
CA LEU A 26 -1.35 -16.27 -1.05
C LEU A 26 -0.51 -16.44 0.22
N ASN A 27 -0.46 -17.67 0.75
CA ASN A 27 0.36 -18.02 1.92
C ASN A 27 0.16 -17.09 3.11
N GLY A 28 -1.09 -16.66 3.38
CA GLY A 28 -1.40 -15.74 4.47
C GLY A 28 -1.05 -14.28 4.20
N GLN A 29 -0.60 -13.96 2.99
CA GLN A 29 -0.33 -12.60 2.56
C GLN A 29 -1.48 -12.08 1.72
N ASN A 30 -1.78 -10.79 1.85
CA ASN A 30 -2.75 -10.12 1.00
C ASN A 30 -2.07 -9.33 -0.10
N VAL A 31 -2.62 -9.41 -1.30
CA VAL A 31 -2.30 -8.49 -2.40
C VAL A 31 -3.37 -7.42 -2.39
N LYS A 32 -2.96 -6.16 -2.22
CA LYS A 32 -3.88 -5.02 -2.15
C LYS A 32 -3.56 -4.01 -3.21
N LEU A 33 -4.59 -3.36 -3.73
CA LEU A 33 -4.46 -2.20 -4.61
C LEU A 33 -4.94 -0.96 -3.89
N VAL A 34 -4.23 0.15 -4.05
CA VAL A 34 -4.60 1.41 -3.40
C VAL A 34 -4.25 2.59 -4.29
N ARG A 35 -5.14 3.59 -4.27
CA ARG A 35 -4.88 4.90 -4.88
C ARG A 35 -4.43 5.85 -3.80
N CYS A 36 -3.36 6.59 -4.06
CA CYS A 36 -2.80 7.57 -3.13
C CYS A 36 -2.65 8.92 -3.81
N GLU A 37 -2.98 9.96 -3.07
CA GLU A 37 -2.77 11.34 -3.51
C GLU A 37 -2.77 12.24 -2.28
N GLY A 38 -1.77 13.11 -2.17
CA GLY A 38 -1.63 13.99 -1.04
C GLY A 38 -0.80 13.38 0.10
N ASP A 39 -0.26 14.24 0.95
CA ASP A 39 0.59 13.88 2.09
C ASP A 39 -0.30 13.56 3.30
N LYS A 40 -0.79 12.34 3.39
CA LYS A 40 -1.76 11.91 4.41
C LYS A 40 -1.25 10.82 5.34
N ILE A 41 -0.21 10.09 4.96
CA ILE A 41 0.31 8.98 5.76
C ILE A 41 1.34 9.52 6.76
N PRO A 42 1.14 9.32 8.07
CA PRO A 42 2.10 9.78 9.07
C PRO A 42 3.32 8.88 9.13
N TRP A 43 4.36 9.35 9.83
CA TRP A 43 5.45 8.48 10.25
C TRP A 43 4.89 7.36 11.12
N HIS A 44 5.25 6.13 10.81
CA HIS A 44 4.76 4.95 11.54
C HIS A 44 5.69 3.76 11.37
N THR A 45 5.43 2.71 12.14
CA THR A 45 6.15 1.44 12.05
C THR A 45 5.18 0.28 11.94
N HIS A 46 5.65 -0.81 11.35
CA HIS A 46 5.03 -2.13 11.43
C HIS A 46 6.00 -3.03 12.18
N ASP A 47 5.70 -3.33 13.44
CA ASP A 47 6.66 -4.00 14.32
C ASP A 47 6.83 -5.49 14.03
N GLY A 48 5.85 -6.10 13.41
CA GLY A 48 5.82 -7.56 13.19
C GLY A 48 6.07 -8.02 11.76
N GLU A 49 6.12 -7.12 10.79
CA GLU A 49 6.17 -7.51 9.37
C GLU A 49 6.95 -6.53 8.50
N ASP A 50 7.44 -7.06 7.38
CA ASP A 50 7.94 -6.25 6.29
C ASP A 50 6.76 -5.81 5.43
N GLU A 51 6.91 -4.69 4.73
CA GLU A 51 5.89 -4.17 3.82
C GLU A 51 6.48 -3.84 2.46
N MET A 52 5.91 -4.38 1.39
CA MET A 52 6.35 -4.09 0.03
C MET A 52 5.44 -3.06 -0.61
N PHE A 53 6.05 -2.00 -1.13
CA PHE A 53 5.38 -0.99 -1.96
C PHE A 53 5.81 -1.19 -3.41
N PHE A 54 4.87 -1.47 -4.27
CA PHE A 54 5.10 -1.61 -5.71
C PHE A 54 4.32 -0.51 -6.43
N VAL A 55 5.03 0.42 -7.07
CA VAL A 55 4.38 1.48 -7.84
C VAL A 55 3.99 0.95 -9.21
N LEU A 56 2.72 1.02 -9.52
CA LEU A 56 2.18 0.64 -10.82
C LEU A 56 2.12 1.84 -11.75
N GLU A 57 1.75 3.01 -11.22
CA GLU A 57 1.66 4.26 -11.98
C GLU A 57 1.92 5.43 -11.05
N GLY A 58 2.66 6.41 -11.53
CA GLY A 58 3.01 7.60 -10.77
C GLY A 58 4.38 7.51 -10.11
N THR A 59 4.64 8.40 -9.16
CA THR A 59 5.90 8.50 -8.44
C THR A 59 5.64 8.61 -6.95
N LEU A 60 6.31 7.77 -6.17
CA LEU A 60 6.15 7.71 -4.72
C LEU A 60 7.49 7.93 -4.03
N ASP A 61 7.54 8.85 -3.08
CA ASP A 61 8.68 8.96 -2.17
C ASP A 61 8.39 8.15 -0.90
N ILE A 62 9.37 7.39 -0.46
CA ILE A 62 9.33 6.69 0.82
C ILE A 62 10.47 7.24 1.66
N HIS A 63 10.12 7.83 2.81
CA HIS A 63 11.08 8.39 3.74
C HIS A 63 11.27 7.46 4.92
N GLU A 64 12.53 7.11 5.17
CA GLU A 64 13.00 6.53 6.43
C GLU A 64 13.78 7.60 7.14
N ARG A 65 14.11 7.42 8.42
CA ARG A 65 14.78 8.49 9.18
C ARG A 65 16.17 8.83 8.66
N ASP A 66 16.87 7.82 8.12
CA ASP A 66 18.25 7.96 7.65
C ASP A 66 18.38 8.06 6.13
N ARG A 67 17.29 7.84 5.39
CA ARG A 67 17.32 7.91 3.91
C ARG A 67 15.93 8.07 3.34
N SER A 68 15.88 8.45 2.08
CA SER A 68 14.65 8.47 1.28
C SER A 68 14.90 7.78 -0.03
N VAL A 69 13.88 7.10 -0.54
CA VAL A 69 13.91 6.51 -1.88
C VAL A 69 12.74 7.03 -2.69
N THR A 70 12.90 7.02 -4.01
CA THR A 70 11.85 7.42 -4.95
C THR A 70 11.56 6.27 -5.87
N LEU A 71 10.28 5.88 -5.97
CA LEU A 71 9.82 4.81 -6.84
C LEU A 71 9.01 5.38 -7.99
N ASN A 72 9.33 4.93 -9.20
CA ASN A 72 8.54 5.19 -10.40
C ASN A 72 7.80 3.92 -10.80
N GLY A 73 6.92 4.02 -11.78
CA GLY A 73 6.15 2.89 -12.26
C GLY A 73 7.02 1.68 -12.61
N GLY A 74 6.64 0.51 -12.12
CA GLY A 74 7.38 -0.73 -12.30
C GLY A 74 8.46 -1.01 -11.26
N GLU A 75 8.61 -0.13 -10.25
CA GLU A 75 9.62 -0.29 -9.19
C GLU A 75 8.98 -0.61 -7.86
N PHE A 76 9.66 -1.40 -7.04
CA PHE A 76 9.19 -1.69 -5.69
C PHE A 76 10.31 -1.48 -4.66
N PHE A 77 9.90 -1.30 -3.40
CA PHE A 77 10.78 -1.19 -2.27
C PHE A 77 10.17 -1.91 -1.08
N ILE A 78 10.98 -2.59 -0.31
CA ILE A 78 10.52 -3.28 0.89
C ILE A 78 11.01 -2.51 2.11
N VAL A 79 10.04 -2.04 2.91
CA VAL A 79 10.33 -1.44 4.21
C VAL A 79 10.40 -2.59 5.22
N GLY A 80 11.56 -2.73 5.88
CA GLY A 80 11.76 -3.78 6.88
C GLY A 80 10.92 -3.55 8.14
N ARG A 81 10.61 -4.63 8.83
CA ARG A 81 9.89 -4.56 10.11
C ARG A 81 10.59 -3.62 11.08
N GLY A 82 9.80 -2.85 11.83
CA GLY A 82 10.32 -1.94 12.84
C GLY A 82 10.97 -0.68 12.29
N VAL A 83 11.09 -0.53 10.98
CA VAL A 83 11.68 0.68 10.38
C VAL A 83 10.62 1.76 10.29
N GLU A 84 10.86 2.87 10.97
CA GLU A 84 9.97 4.02 10.92
C GLU A 84 10.03 4.67 9.55
N HIS A 85 8.85 4.87 8.96
CA HIS A 85 8.76 5.39 7.60
C HIS A 85 7.47 6.18 7.38
N ARG A 86 7.44 6.92 6.28
CA ARG A 86 6.22 7.53 5.73
C ARG A 86 6.31 7.52 4.22
N ILE A 87 5.16 7.48 3.57
CA ILE A 87 5.09 7.57 2.12
C ILE A 87 4.46 8.89 1.71
N VAL A 88 4.97 9.49 0.64
CA VAL A 88 4.46 10.74 0.09
C VAL A 88 4.31 10.58 -1.43
N PRO A 89 3.08 10.46 -1.93
CA PRO A 89 2.87 10.42 -3.38
C PRO A 89 3.12 11.78 -4.01
N ARG A 90 3.70 11.77 -5.20
CA ARG A 90 3.81 12.96 -6.04
C ARG A 90 2.65 12.94 -7.03
N GLY A 91 1.56 13.65 -6.70
CA GLY A 91 0.33 13.56 -7.46
C GLY A 91 -0.38 12.24 -7.23
N HIS A 92 -1.12 11.76 -8.21
CA HIS A 92 -1.86 10.50 -8.11
C HIS A 92 -0.95 9.30 -8.35
N VAL A 93 -1.02 8.32 -7.43
CA VAL A 93 -0.19 7.11 -7.50
C VAL A 93 -1.08 5.88 -7.34
N LYS A 94 -0.85 4.89 -8.19
CA LYS A 94 -1.46 3.56 -8.06
C LYS A 94 -0.42 2.61 -7.51
N LEU A 95 -0.73 2.01 -6.35
CA LEU A 95 0.17 1.11 -5.63
C LEU A 95 -0.40 -0.30 -5.56
N MET A 96 0.49 -1.28 -5.55
CA MET A 96 0.21 -2.62 -5.08
C MET A 96 0.99 -2.85 -3.79
N LEU A 97 0.30 -3.29 -2.75
CA LEU A 97 0.89 -3.68 -1.49
C LEU A 97 0.83 -5.19 -1.36
N PHE A 98 1.88 -5.76 -0.79
CA PHE A 98 1.95 -7.18 -0.48
C PHE A 98 2.41 -7.30 0.96
N GLU A 99 1.53 -7.81 1.83
CA GLU A 99 1.77 -7.82 3.27
C GLU A 99 0.88 -8.86 3.96
N PRO A 100 1.23 -9.29 5.18
CA PRO A 100 0.38 -10.23 5.93
C PRO A 100 -1.03 -9.69 6.12
N ALA A 101 -2.00 -10.60 6.13
CA ALA A 101 -3.40 -10.25 6.39
C ALA A 101 -3.56 -9.66 7.80
N GLY A 102 -4.51 -8.74 7.96
CA GLY A 102 -4.84 -8.17 9.26
C GLY A 102 -4.00 -6.97 9.69
N ILE A 103 -3.16 -6.43 8.80
CA ILE A 103 -2.29 -5.30 9.12
C ILE A 103 -3.01 -3.98 8.83
N SER A 104 -2.96 -3.04 9.79
CA SER A 104 -3.44 -1.67 9.60
C SER A 104 -2.49 -0.92 8.65
N HIS A 105 -3.04 -0.19 7.67
CA HIS A 105 -2.20 0.50 6.67
C HIS A 105 -1.45 1.73 7.20
N THR A 106 -1.76 2.20 8.41
CA THR A 106 -1.00 3.24 9.10
C THR A 106 -0.18 2.70 10.26
N GLY A 107 0.05 1.38 10.31
CA GLY A 107 0.87 0.72 11.31
C GLY A 107 0.41 0.99 12.74
N ASN A 108 1.34 1.46 13.57
CA ASN A 108 1.09 1.73 14.99
C ASN A 108 0.46 3.11 15.27
N VAL A 109 0.24 3.92 14.24
CA VAL A 109 -0.34 5.26 14.37
C VAL A 109 -1.75 5.24 13.80
N LYS A 110 -2.72 5.75 14.56
CA LYS A 110 -4.10 5.88 14.08
C LYS A 110 -4.41 7.31 13.68
N THR A 111 -5.06 7.46 12.52
CA THR A 111 -5.52 8.74 12.00
C THR A 111 -6.93 8.56 11.46
N GLU A 112 -7.52 9.63 10.93
CA GLU A 112 -8.85 9.58 10.30
C GLU A 112 -8.92 8.66 9.08
N ILE A 113 -7.77 8.37 8.42
CA ILE A 113 -7.71 7.48 7.26
C ILE A 113 -7.39 6.03 7.62
N THR A 114 -7.08 5.73 8.89
CA THR A 114 -6.68 4.39 9.32
C THR A 114 -7.82 3.40 9.18
N LYS A 115 -7.53 2.24 8.60
CA LYS A 115 -8.46 1.12 8.49
C LYS A 115 -7.87 -0.13 9.13
N ASP A 116 -8.68 -0.81 9.94
CA ASP A 116 -8.35 -2.12 10.50
C ASP A 116 -8.84 -3.26 9.60
N ARG A 117 -9.80 -2.96 8.72
CA ARG A 117 -10.34 -3.90 7.75
C ARG A 117 -10.32 -3.28 6.37
N PHE A 118 -10.12 -4.13 5.37
CA PHE A 118 -10.04 -3.69 3.98
C PHE A 118 -11.11 -4.39 3.15
N ASP A 119 -11.70 -3.64 2.23
CA ASP A 119 -12.68 -4.19 1.29
C ASP A 119 -12.00 -5.17 0.34
N ARG A 120 -12.70 -6.26 0.03
CA ARG A 120 -12.26 -7.19 -0.99
C ARG A 120 -12.97 -6.87 -2.30
N LEU A 121 -12.20 -6.71 -3.37
CA LEU A 121 -12.77 -6.56 -4.71
C LEU A 121 -12.95 -7.92 -5.37
N VAL A 122 -14.06 -8.05 -6.09
CA VAL A 122 -14.37 -9.23 -6.87
C VAL A 122 -14.44 -8.89 -8.36
N PRO A 123 -14.28 -9.87 -9.25
CA PRO A 123 -14.34 -9.65 -10.69
C PRO A 123 -15.64 -9.00 -11.16
#